data_1a1414781eda284940279f47c7848636
#
_entry.id   1a1414781eda284940279f47c7848636
#
_cell.length_a   1.000
_cell.length_b   1.000
_cell.length_c   1.000
_cell.angle_alpha   90.00
_cell.angle_beta   90.00
_cell.angle_gamma   90.00
#
_symmetry.space_group_name_H-M   'P 1'
#
loop_
_entity.id
_entity.type
_entity.pdbx_description
1 polymer ?
#
loop_
_entity_poly.entity_id
_entity_poly.type
_entity_poly.pdbx_seq_one_letter_code
_entity_poly.pdbx_strand_id
1 'polypeptide(L)'
;MSSSFSTAQQRQQSDGTGTLPRFAKAKVWRVIHACEYARDVLPVIEGQVAVGMRPFIVTPQGAGTAEQYLSGGNQDQPRSLSLLRSWQDVRNWRKSLLDCAPETTSDLVHAHCFAAGMAAVRNCSCVVYDLGACIEEMAISAGLCEPGSWMGRSFRVAEQFILSRAAAVIVHSLGLKEAALERGAPPDAVFLVPEPISEDNEPPALSQDIDFLARRFGFSPDSVSFFVPQFARDGQEQLSPAAICALEGFALACNELPQFNLLLEAPESARRAINEHASRLGISQHVALVHQFDVPATMQSAHVVIAMGELPADPVAAREPNETCMKSLWQGKTLLAADVPRNRDASPEGRGCLWFEADNPRDLGYRMAFVGRNPEFRAALGAAGRMFIYETRNSSAVGQKYDEAYRFAASRKKSNGVGPNMVRLETAENWG
;
A
#
# COMPACT_ATOMS: atom_id res chain seq x y z
N MET A 1 -40.72 -48.84 -29.44
CA MET A 1 -41.55 -47.81 -30.10
C MET A 1 -40.70 -46.59 -30.28
N SER A 2 -40.25 -46.42 -31.48
CA SER A 2 -39.45 -45.36 -32.05
C SER A 2 -40.29 -44.10 -32.28
N SER A 3 -39.77 -42.95 -31.98
CA SER A 3 -40.08 -41.74 -32.77
C SER A 3 -38.93 -40.74 -32.65
N SER A 4 -38.27 -40.65 -33.75
CA SER A 4 -37.40 -39.62 -34.26
C SER A 4 -38.07 -38.23 -34.21
N PHE A 5 -37.30 -37.19 -33.84
CA PHE A 5 -37.54 -35.82 -34.31
C PHE A 5 -36.29 -35.25 -34.93
N SER A 6 -36.46 -34.89 -36.17
CA SER A 6 -35.50 -34.41 -37.18
C SER A 6 -35.37 -32.87 -37.07
N THR A 7 -34.16 -32.44 -37.19
CA THR A 7 -33.61 -31.24 -37.86
C THR A 7 -34.58 -30.13 -38.32
N ALA A 8 -34.31 -28.90 -37.82
CA ALA A 8 -34.50 -27.68 -38.61
C ALA A 8 -33.40 -26.67 -38.27
N GLN A 9 -32.33 -26.71 -39.05
CA GLN A 9 -31.44 -25.56 -39.24
C GLN A 9 -32.18 -24.50 -40.04
N GLN A 10 -32.43 -23.37 -39.48
CA GLN A 10 -32.68 -22.15 -40.25
C GLN A 10 -31.58 -21.13 -39.91
N ARG A 11 -30.74 -20.91 -40.94
CA ARG A 11 -29.84 -19.78 -41.09
C ARG A 11 -30.63 -18.49 -40.99
N GLN A 12 -30.30 -17.65 -40.02
CA GLN A 12 -30.45 -16.21 -40.17
C GLN A 12 -29.06 -15.60 -40.18
N GLN A 13 -28.58 -15.32 -41.37
CA GLN A 13 -27.55 -14.32 -41.60
C GLN A 13 -28.19 -12.94 -41.23
N SER A 14 -27.73 -12.34 -40.19
CA SER A 14 -27.87 -10.92 -39.96
C SER A 14 -26.49 -10.30 -40.06
N ASP A 15 -26.24 -9.65 -41.18
CA ASP A 15 -25.16 -8.68 -41.36
C ASP A 15 -25.29 -7.58 -40.32
N GLY A 16 -24.54 -7.75 -39.25
CA GLY A 16 -24.36 -6.72 -38.21
C GLY A 16 -22.87 -6.39 -38.13
N THR A 17 -22.37 -5.62 -39.10
CA THR A 17 -21.09 -4.91 -38.97
C THR A 17 -21.23 -3.84 -37.88
N GLY A 18 -21.36 -4.29 -36.62
CA GLY A 18 -21.14 -3.49 -35.47
C GLY A 18 -19.65 -3.16 -35.41
N THR A 19 -19.26 -2.04 -36.02
CA THR A 19 -17.98 -1.40 -35.79
C THR A 19 -17.84 -1.18 -34.29
N LEU A 20 -17.03 -2.03 -33.64
CA LEU A 20 -16.52 -1.76 -32.29
C LEU A 20 -16.03 -0.31 -32.25
N PRO A 21 -16.40 0.47 -31.24
CA PRO A 21 -15.93 1.82 -31.14
C PRO A 21 -14.41 1.80 -31.25
N ARG A 22 -13.86 2.47 -32.27
CA ARG A 22 -12.42 2.69 -32.40
C ARG A 22 -11.98 3.35 -31.12
N PHE A 23 -11.37 2.59 -30.22
CA PHE A 23 -10.64 3.15 -29.08
C PHE A 23 -9.71 4.19 -29.68
N ALA A 24 -9.93 5.46 -29.35
CA ALA A 24 -9.00 6.52 -29.66
C ALA A 24 -7.65 6.02 -29.19
N LYS A 25 -6.65 5.97 -30.11
CA LYS A 25 -5.31 5.47 -29.78
C LYS A 25 -4.90 6.15 -28.47
N ALA A 26 -4.75 5.36 -27.41
CA ALA A 26 -4.34 5.85 -26.12
C ALA A 26 -3.05 6.66 -26.31
N LYS A 27 -2.99 7.86 -25.71
CA LYS A 27 -1.78 8.69 -25.80
C LYS A 27 -0.66 7.92 -25.12
N VAL A 28 0.41 7.70 -25.85
CA VAL A 28 1.62 7.12 -25.28
C VAL A 28 2.32 8.22 -24.49
N TRP A 29 2.35 8.11 -23.16
CA TRP A 29 3.03 9.05 -22.29
C TRP A 29 4.54 8.84 -22.33
N ARG A 30 5.28 9.94 -22.40
CA ARG A 30 6.72 9.98 -22.16
C ARG A 30 6.93 10.59 -20.78
N VAL A 31 7.24 9.76 -19.81
CA VAL A 31 7.31 10.14 -18.39
C VAL A 31 8.76 10.09 -17.94
N ILE A 32 9.26 11.18 -17.37
CA ILE A 32 10.54 11.18 -16.66
C ILE A 32 10.25 10.88 -15.19
N HIS A 33 10.71 9.72 -14.70
CA HIS A 33 10.71 9.36 -13.30
C HIS A 33 11.97 9.87 -12.63
N ALA A 34 11.84 10.87 -11.77
CA ALA A 34 12.91 11.42 -10.96
C ALA A 34 12.88 10.77 -9.57
N CYS A 35 13.72 9.75 -9.34
CA CYS A 35 13.75 8.94 -8.14
C CYS A 35 15.16 8.81 -7.57
N GLU A 36 15.30 8.65 -6.26
CA GLU A 36 16.60 8.50 -5.61
C GLU A 36 17.25 7.18 -5.99
N TYR A 37 16.45 6.11 -6.07
CA TYR A 37 16.87 4.77 -6.51
C TYR A 37 15.93 4.25 -7.58
N ALA A 38 16.49 3.75 -8.67
CA ALA A 38 15.69 3.18 -9.77
C ALA A 38 14.81 2.02 -9.31
N ARG A 39 15.31 1.17 -8.41
CA ARG A 39 14.57 0.02 -7.87
C ARG A 39 13.24 0.37 -7.19
N ASP A 40 13.16 1.56 -6.57
CA ASP A 40 11.97 1.97 -5.82
C ASP A 40 10.78 2.26 -6.74
N VAL A 41 11.06 2.54 -8.01
CA VAL A 41 10.02 2.84 -9.02
C VAL A 41 9.80 1.70 -10.02
N LEU A 42 10.60 0.63 -9.98
CA LEU A 42 10.47 -0.48 -10.94
C LEU A 42 9.06 -1.10 -10.97
N PRO A 43 8.38 -1.39 -9.84
CA PRO A 43 7.03 -1.94 -9.88
C PRO A 43 6.01 -1.00 -10.54
N VAL A 44 6.19 0.32 -10.36
CA VAL A 44 5.36 1.35 -11.01
C VAL A 44 5.61 1.36 -12.51
N ILE A 45 6.87 1.27 -12.91
CA ILE A 45 7.32 1.30 -14.30
C ILE A 45 6.82 0.07 -15.07
N GLU A 46 6.86 -1.12 -14.47
CA GLU A 46 6.32 -2.35 -15.05
C GLU A 46 4.84 -2.18 -15.39
N GLY A 47 4.05 -1.65 -14.45
CA GLY A 47 2.65 -1.34 -14.70
C GLY A 47 2.42 -0.32 -15.81
N GLN A 48 3.28 0.69 -15.90
CA GLN A 48 3.17 1.71 -16.95
C GLN A 48 3.55 1.17 -18.34
N VAL A 49 4.60 0.34 -18.41
CA VAL A 49 4.99 -0.32 -19.66
C VAL A 49 3.88 -1.25 -20.12
N ALA A 50 3.24 -2.01 -19.21
CA ALA A 50 2.11 -2.90 -19.52
C ALA A 50 0.92 -2.16 -20.15
N VAL A 51 0.69 -0.88 -19.83
CA VAL A 51 -0.35 -0.03 -20.44
C VAL A 51 0.17 0.83 -21.60
N GLY A 52 1.39 0.58 -22.08
CA GLY A 52 1.97 1.21 -23.28
C GLY A 52 2.62 2.57 -23.08
N MET A 53 2.96 2.94 -21.85
CA MET A 53 3.74 4.15 -21.56
C MET A 53 5.23 3.95 -21.89
N ARG A 54 5.96 5.05 -22.00
CA ARG A 54 7.42 5.06 -22.20
C ARG A 54 8.11 5.80 -21.06
N PRO A 55 8.36 5.12 -19.94
CA PRO A 55 9.04 5.71 -18.80
C PRO A 55 10.55 5.83 -19.07
N PHE A 56 11.12 6.90 -18.54
CA PHE A 56 12.55 7.19 -18.54
C PHE A 56 12.96 7.52 -17.11
N ILE A 57 14.01 6.90 -16.60
CA ILE A 57 14.43 7.04 -15.22
C ILE A 57 15.59 8.00 -15.13
N VAL A 58 15.50 8.94 -14.19
CA VAL A 58 16.58 9.87 -13.82
C VAL A 58 16.86 9.69 -12.34
N THR A 59 18.12 9.41 -12.02
CA THR A 59 18.63 9.33 -10.66
C THR A 59 19.75 10.37 -10.47
N PRO A 60 20.20 10.64 -9.24
CA PRO A 60 21.37 11.49 -9.01
C PRO A 60 22.66 10.94 -9.64
N GLN A 61 22.69 9.64 -9.96
CA GLN A 61 23.86 8.95 -10.52
C GLN A 61 23.85 8.88 -12.04
N GLY A 62 22.69 9.01 -12.67
CA GLY A 62 22.56 8.91 -14.12
C GLY A 62 21.13 8.84 -14.61
N ALA A 63 20.97 8.67 -15.90
CA ALA A 63 19.67 8.60 -16.56
C ALA A 63 19.68 7.48 -17.60
N GLY A 64 18.52 6.85 -17.80
CA GLY A 64 18.36 5.77 -18.78
C GLY A 64 16.90 5.37 -19.02
N THR A 65 16.70 4.49 -20.01
CA THR A 65 15.38 3.93 -20.30
C THR A 65 15.00 2.88 -19.24
N ALA A 66 13.70 2.66 -19.06
CA ALA A 66 13.21 1.61 -18.16
C ALA A 66 13.81 0.24 -18.49
N GLU A 67 13.94 -0.12 -19.76
CA GLU A 67 14.51 -1.40 -20.21
C GLU A 67 15.95 -1.61 -19.74
N GLN A 68 16.76 -0.52 -19.66
CA GLN A 68 18.13 -0.58 -19.16
C GLN A 68 18.18 -0.90 -17.66
N TYR A 69 17.22 -0.39 -16.88
CA TYR A 69 17.15 -0.64 -15.43
C TYR A 69 16.49 -1.98 -15.09
N LEU A 70 15.52 -2.42 -15.89
CA LEU A 70 14.87 -3.74 -15.71
C LEU A 70 15.81 -4.90 -16.07
N SER A 71 16.74 -4.70 -17.03
CA SER A 71 17.68 -5.74 -17.48
C SER A 71 19.02 -5.75 -16.75
N GLY A 72 19.40 -4.66 -16.09
CA GLY A 72 20.67 -4.50 -15.39
C GLY A 72 20.47 -4.46 -13.88
N GLY A 73 20.90 -5.51 -13.17
CA GLY A 73 20.91 -5.55 -11.70
C GLY A 73 21.81 -4.48 -11.07
N ASN A 74 21.40 -3.23 -11.13
CA ASN A 74 22.13 -2.12 -10.52
C ASN A 74 21.85 -2.11 -9.02
N GLN A 75 22.86 -2.52 -8.23
CA GLN A 75 22.80 -2.53 -6.77
C GLN A 75 23.07 -1.12 -6.23
N ASP A 76 22.05 -0.27 -6.23
CA ASP A 76 22.13 1.00 -5.51
C ASP A 76 22.14 0.74 -3.99
N GLN A 77 23.19 1.16 -3.30
CA GLN A 77 23.25 1.06 -1.85
C GLN A 77 22.43 2.17 -1.19
N PRO A 78 21.66 1.87 -0.13
CA PRO A 78 20.89 2.86 0.60
C PRO A 78 21.84 3.92 1.22
N ARG A 79 21.56 5.19 0.94
CA ARG A 79 22.29 6.32 1.53
C ARG A 79 21.58 6.80 2.78
N SER A 80 22.32 7.10 3.84
CA SER A 80 21.79 7.70 5.05
C SER A 80 21.15 9.06 4.76
N LEU A 81 19.92 9.27 5.26
CA LEU A 81 19.25 10.57 5.27
C LEU A 81 20.11 11.61 6.00
N SER A 82 20.55 12.66 5.31
CA SER A 82 21.28 13.77 5.88
C SER A 82 20.65 15.07 5.38
N LEU A 83 20.23 15.93 6.29
CA LEU A 83 19.55 17.19 6.01
C LEU A 83 20.38 18.19 5.19
N LEU A 84 21.69 18.25 5.45
CA LEU A 84 22.62 19.09 4.69
C LEU A 84 22.76 18.59 3.24
N ARG A 85 22.59 17.29 3.01
CA ARG A 85 22.54 16.70 1.66
C ARG A 85 21.25 17.05 0.93
N SER A 86 20.10 17.16 1.59
CA SER A 86 18.83 17.44 0.92
C SER A 86 18.86 18.70 0.05
N TRP A 87 19.47 19.79 0.48
CA TRP A 87 19.62 21.01 -0.34
C TRP A 87 20.68 20.89 -1.43
N GLN A 88 21.75 20.14 -1.16
CA GLN A 88 22.75 19.83 -2.18
C GLN A 88 22.16 18.86 -3.22
N ASP A 89 21.33 17.94 -2.79
CA ASP A 89 20.59 17.03 -3.66
C ASP A 89 19.59 17.77 -4.54
N VAL A 90 18.90 18.79 -4.05
CA VAL A 90 18.04 19.66 -4.90
C VAL A 90 18.85 20.31 -6.02
N ARG A 91 20.10 20.76 -5.76
CA ARG A 91 20.99 21.32 -6.81
C ARG A 91 21.45 20.25 -7.80
N ASN A 92 21.79 19.07 -7.30
CA ASN A 92 22.18 17.93 -8.13
C ASN A 92 21.00 17.48 -9.01
N TRP A 93 19.83 17.39 -8.45
CA TRP A 93 18.58 17.08 -9.18
C TRP A 93 18.28 18.11 -10.26
N ARG A 94 18.43 19.39 -9.95
CA ARG A 94 18.29 20.44 -10.97
C ARG A 94 19.21 20.18 -12.14
N LYS A 95 20.49 19.88 -11.90
CA LYS A 95 21.46 19.58 -12.94
C LYS A 95 21.04 18.34 -13.75
N SER A 96 20.72 17.23 -13.08
CA SER A 96 20.32 15.98 -13.76
C SER A 96 19.07 16.15 -14.63
N LEU A 97 18.06 16.88 -14.15
CA LEU A 97 16.85 17.19 -14.92
C LEU A 97 17.16 18.11 -16.11
N LEU A 98 18.10 19.06 -15.97
CA LEU A 98 18.55 19.94 -17.03
C LEU A 98 19.34 19.20 -18.12
N ASP A 99 20.26 18.33 -17.71
CA ASP A 99 21.10 17.56 -18.62
C ASP A 99 20.28 16.55 -19.44
N CYS A 100 19.17 16.02 -18.89
CA CYS A 100 18.28 15.10 -19.61
C CYS A 100 17.26 15.79 -20.54
N ALA A 101 17.00 17.08 -20.36
CA ALA A 101 15.98 17.83 -21.10
C ALA A 101 16.20 17.93 -22.62
N PRO A 102 17.44 17.98 -23.14
CA PRO A 102 17.69 18.06 -24.60
C PRO A 102 17.40 16.74 -25.34
N GLU A 103 17.54 15.61 -24.66
CA GLU A 103 17.41 14.27 -25.28
C GLU A 103 16.00 13.69 -25.20
N THR A 104 15.17 14.20 -24.32
CA THR A 104 13.82 13.65 -24.06
C THR A 104 12.74 14.71 -24.21
N THR A 105 11.95 14.63 -25.27
CA THR A 105 10.67 15.34 -25.34
C THR A 105 9.69 14.66 -24.37
N SER A 106 9.73 15.00 -23.08
CA SER A 106 8.82 14.45 -22.08
C SER A 106 7.51 15.21 -22.04
N ASP A 107 6.42 14.49 -21.75
CA ASP A 107 5.12 15.10 -21.52
C ASP A 107 5.00 15.66 -20.10
N LEU A 108 5.63 14.99 -19.13
CA LEU A 108 5.62 15.35 -17.69
C LEU A 108 6.83 14.75 -16.95
N VAL A 109 7.10 15.30 -15.78
CA VAL A 109 8.06 14.77 -14.79
C VAL A 109 7.30 14.22 -13.61
N HIS A 110 7.56 12.98 -13.24
CA HIS A 110 7.03 12.33 -12.03
C HIS A 110 8.15 12.24 -11.00
N ALA A 111 8.05 13.03 -9.95
CA ALA A 111 9.06 13.13 -8.89
C ALA A 111 8.66 12.26 -7.68
N HIS A 112 9.51 11.30 -7.30
CA HIS A 112 9.28 10.31 -6.25
C HIS A 112 9.96 10.63 -4.92
N CYS A 113 10.62 11.75 -4.80
CA CYS A 113 11.23 12.17 -3.54
C CYS A 113 11.16 13.69 -3.38
N PHE A 114 11.32 14.16 -2.15
CA PHE A 114 11.26 15.58 -1.80
C PHE A 114 12.23 16.43 -2.64
N ALA A 115 13.49 16.00 -2.76
CA ALA A 115 14.53 16.77 -3.47
C ALA A 115 14.24 16.87 -4.98
N ALA A 116 13.80 15.77 -5.60
CA ALA A 116 13.36 15.75 -6.99
C ALA A 116 12.12 16.62 -7.21
N GLY A 117 11.13 16.51 -6.32
CA GLY A 117 9.91 17.33 -6.32
C GLY A 117 10.21 18.82 -6.26
N MET A 118 11.09 19.23 -5.33
CA MET A 118 11.52 20.62 -5.17
C MET A 118 12.25 21.15 -6.41
N ALA A 119 13.10 20.33 -7.03
CA ALA A 119 13.78 20.70 -8.27
C ALA A 119 12.79 20.76 -9.44
N ALA A 120 11.90 19.78 -9.57
CA ALA A 120 10.96 19.68 -10.67
C ALA A 120 9.96 20.84 -10.71
N VAL A 121 9.31 21.19 -9.58
CA VAL A 121 8.30 22.26 -9.54
C VAL A 121 8.88 23.66 -9.80
N ARG A 122 10.20 23.84 -9.74
CA ARG A 122 10.89 25.08 -10.07
C ARG A 122 11.32 25.17 -11.52
N ASN A 123 11.51 24.02 -12.18
CA ASN A 123 12.17 23.99 -13.49
C ASN A 123 11.33 23.32 -14.59
N CYS A 124 10.25 22.62 -14.26
CA CYS A 124 9.42 21.85 -15.19
C CYS A 124 7.99 22.39 -15.23
N SER A 125 7.38 22.36 -16.40
CA SER A 125 6.04 22.93 -16.63
C SER A 125 4.89 21.99 -16.25
N CYS A 126 5.15 20.69 -16.13
CA CYS A 126 4.15 19.69 -15.72
C CYS A 126 4.80 18.67 -14.80
N VAL A 127 4.46 18.75 -13.53
CA VAL A 127 5.04 17.92 -12.49
C VAL A 127 3.94 17.12 -11.81
N VAL A 128 4.13 15.82 -11.72
CA VAL A 128 3.39 14.92 -10.83
C VAL A 128 4.30 14.63 -9.64
N TYR A 129 3.80 14.82 -8.44
CA TYR A 129 4.57 14.57 -7.23
C TYR A 129 4.02 13.35 -6.51
N ASP A 130 4.89 12.37 -6.27
CA ASP A 130 4.58 11.19 -5.48
C ASP A 130 4.92 11.47 -4.02
N LEU A 131 3.90 11.56 -3.17
CA LEU A 131 4.05 11.70 -1.74
C LEU A 131 4.06 10.32 -1.09
N GLY A 132 5.19 9.62 -1.16
CA GLY A 132 5.38 8.33 -0.49
C GLY A 132 5.45 8.45 1.03
N ALA A 133 6.00 9.55 1.55
CA ALA A 133 6.01 9.89 2.98
C ALA A 133 6.20 11.40 3.16
N CYS A 134 5.68 11.95 4.26
CA CYS A 134 5.87 13.37 4.60
C CYS A 134 7.29 13.62 5.11
N ILE A 135 8.01 14.55 4.51
CA ILE A 135 9.43 14.81 4.83
C ILE A 135 9.66 15.19 6.30
N GLU A 136 8.74 15.92 6.93
CA GLU A 136 8.79 16.23 8.36
C GLU A 136 8.70 14.94 9.20
N GLU A 137 7.76 14.06 8.88
CA GLU A 137 7.55 12.79 9.59
C GLU A 137 8.75 11.85 9.39
N MET A 138 9.32 11.80 8.18
CA MET A 138 10.57 11.08 7.92
C MET A 138 11.74 11.62 8.75
N ALA A 139 11.86 12.94 8.89
CA ALA A 139 12.93 13.56 9.69
C ALA A 139 12.76 13.25 11.19
N ILE A 140 11.52 13.21 11.69
CA ILE A 140 11.21 12.82 13.08
C ILE A 140 11.52 11.34 13.29
N SER A 141 11.07 10.46 12.40
CA SER A 141 11.33 9.02 12.45
C SER A 141 12.83 8.70 12.44
N ALA A 142 13.60 9.45 11.64
CA ALA A 142 15.06 9.32 11.59
C ALA A 142 15.79 9.97 12.78
N GLY A 143 15.09 10.56 13.76
CA GLY A 143 15.67 11.26 14.92
C GLY A 143 16.42 12.54 14.57
N LEU A 144 16.16 13.11 13.38
CA LEU A 144 16.83 14.34 12.91
C LEU A 144 16.22 15.62 13.49
N CYS A 145 14.97 15.56 13.89
CA CYS A 145 14.28 16.68 14.54
C CYS A 145 13.17 16.19 15.48
N GLU A 146 12.86 17.02 16.48
CA GLU A 146 11.73 16.77 17.36
C GLU A 146 10.41 17.23 16.72
N PRO A 147 9.27 16.60 17.10
CA PRO A 147 7.96 17.06 16.69
C PRO A 147 7.74 18.55 17.06
N GLY A 148 7.22 19.33 16.10
CA GLY A 148 6.96 20.76 16.31
C GLY A 148 8.18 21.68 16.36
N SER A 149 9.40 21.16 16.10
CA SER A 149 10.62 21.95 15.97
C SER A 149 10.56 22.94 14.79
N TRP A 150 11.40 23.99 14.83
CA TRP A 150 11.50 24.93 13.72
C TRP A 150 11.95 24.24 12.42
N MET A 151 12.81 23.24 12.55
CA MET A 151 13.33 22.46 11.44
C MET A 151 12.24 21.59 10.80
N GLY A 152 11.44 20.88 11.59
CA GLY A 152 10.29 20.12 11.09
C GLY A 152 9.29 21.04 10.38
N ARG A 153 8.99 22.21 10.96
CA ARG A 153 8.12 23.21 10.32
C ARG A 153 8.69 23.71 8.99
N SER A 154 10.01 23.89 8.90
CA SER A 154 10.65 24.30 7.63
C SER A 154 10.50 23.25 6.53
N PHE A 155 10.60 21.96 6.88
CA PHE A 155 10.32 20.87 5.94
C PHE A 155 8.86 20.86 5.50
N ARG A 156 7.93 21.02 6.42
CA ARG A 156 6.51 21.13 6.12
C ARG A 156 6.21 22.26 5.15
N VAL A 157 6.76 23.45 5.36
CA VAL A 157 6.59 24.62 4.48
C VAL A 157 7.18 24.34 3.09
N ALA A 158 8.35 23.70 3.03
CA ALA A 158 8.96 23.35 1.77
C ALA A 158 8.15 22.28 0.99
N GLU A 159 7.57 21.30 1.68
CA GLU A 159 6.68 20.31 1.07
C GLU A 159 5.35 20.93 0.61
N GLN A 160 4.75 21.86 1.39
CA GLN A 160 3.60 22.65 0.97
C GLN A 160 3.86 23.41 -0.34
N PHE A 161 5.07 23.93 -0.52
CA PHE A 161 5.46 24.58 -1.78
C PHE A 161 5.43 23.60 -2.96
N ILE A 162 5.88 22.34 -2.78
CA ILE A 162 5.78 21.31 -3.83
C ILE A 162 4.32 20.99 -4.11
N LEU A 163 3.56 20.64 -3.08
CA LEU A 163 2.18 20.20 -3.17
C LEU A 163 1.27 21.23 -3.85
N SER A 164 1.47 22.52 -3.54
CA SER A 164 0.69 23.62 -4.15
C SER A 164 1.01 23.88 -5.62
N ARG A 165 2.17 23.43 -6.13
CA ARG A 165 2.63 23.67 -7.51
C ARG A 165 2.60 22.43 -8.39
N ALA A 166 2.55 21.24 -7.82
CA ALA A 166 2.39 20.01 -8.59
C ALA A 166 1.07 20.04 -9.36
N ALA A 167 1.10 19.62 -10.61
CA ALA A 167 -0.09 19.51 -11.44
C ALA A 167 -1.01 18.37 -10.98
N ALA A 168 -0.43 17.30 -10.42
CA ALA A 168 -1.11 16.24 -9.69
C ALA A 168 -0.21 15.73 -8.56
N VAL A 169 -0.83 15.21 -7.51
CA VAL A 169 -0.16 14.58 -6.37
C VAL A 169 -0.65 13.14 -6.28
N ILE A 170 0.27 12.19 -6.24
CA ILE A 170 -0.02 10.77 -6.05
C ILE A 170 0.25 10.42 -4.60
N VAL A 171 -0.64 9.65 -4.01
CA VAL A 171 -0.54 9.12 -2.64
C VAL A 171 -0.92 7.65 -2.64
N HIS A 172 -0.31 6.85 -1.75
CA HIS A 172 -0.51 5.41 -1.73
C HIS A 172 -1.45 4.93 -0.62
N SER A 173 -1.88 5.84 0.26
CA SER A 173 -2.78 5.56 1.38
C SER A 173 -3.76 6.70 1.65
N LEU A 174 -4.85 6.39 2.38
CA LEU A 174 -5.78 7.42 2.88
C LEU A 174 -5.09 8.34 3.88
N GLY A 175 -4.19 7.81 4.72
CA GLY A 175 -3.40 8.59 5.65
C GLY A 175 -2.49 9.62 4.96
N LEU A 176 -1.85 9.24 3.85
CA LEU A 176 -1.07 10.16 3.02
C LEU A 176 -1.96 11.15 2.24
N LYS A 177 -3.15 10.71 1.81
CA LYS A 177 -4.13 11.61 1.19
C LYS A 177 -4.57 12.71 2.14
N GLU A 178 -4.91 12.36 3.38
CA GLU A 178 -5.25 13.31 4.42
C GLU A 178 -4.09 14.29 4.68
N ALA A 179 -2.87 13.76 4.84
CA ALA A 179 -1.66 14.56 5.03
C ALA A 179 -1.40 15.52 3.86
N ALA A 180 -1.61 15.08 2.61
CA ALA A 180 -1.46 15.95 1.43
C ALA A 180 -2.47 17.11 1.46
N LEU A 181 -3.73 16.83 1.79
CA LEU A 181 -4.79 17.83 1.90
C LEU A 181 -4.52 18.83 3.03
N GLU A 182 -4.14 18.35 4.22
CA GLU A 182 -3.74 19.18 5.37
C GLU A 182 -2.56 20.12 5.04
N ARG A 183 -1.67 19.68 4.15
CA ARG A 183 -0.52 20.46 3.68
C ARG A 183 -0.84 21.34 2.46
N GLY A 184 -2.11 21.43 2.07
CA GLY A 184 -2.58 22.36 1.05
C GLY A 184 -2.47 21.87 -0.39
N ALA A 185 -2.39 20.57 -0.62
CA ALA A 185 -2.60 20.01 -1.95
C ALA A 185 -4.05 20.27 -2.41
N PRO A 186 -4.29 20.70 -3.65
CA PRO A 186 -5.65 20.88 -4.15
C PRO A 186 -6.41 19.55 -4.16
N PRO A 187 -7.62 19.47 -3.56
CA PRO A 187 -8.34 18.20 -3.42
C PRO A 187 -8.61 17.46 -4.73
N ASP A 188 -8.84 18.20 -5.82
CA ASP A 188 -9.04 17.67 -7.16
C ASP A 188 -7.77 17.15 -7.82
N ALA A 189 -6.60 17.51 -7.29
CA ALA A 189 -5.29 17.11 -7.80
C ALA A 189 -4.67 15.92 -7.05
N VAL A 190 -5.31 15.40 -5.98
CA VAL A 190 -4.78 14.28 -5.18
C VAL A 190 -5.37 12.96 -5.64
N PHE A 191 -4.53 12.05 -6.10
CA PHE A 191 -4.89 10.74 -6.62
C PHE A 191 -4.41 9.64 -5.68
N LEU A 192 -5.34 8.79 -5.22
CA LEU A 192 -5.03 7.60 -4.44
C LEU A 192 -4.69 6.46 -5.39
N VAL A 193 -3.41 6.16 -5.52
CA VAL A 193 -2.87 5.07 -6.34
C VAL A 193 -2.21 4.06 -5.41
N PRO A 194 -2.80 2.89 -5.18
CA PRO A 194 -2.22 1.90 -4.28
C PRO A 194 -0.91 1.36 -4.86
N GLU A 195 0.00 0.91 -3.99
CA GLU A 195 1.20 0.23 -4.44
C GLU A 195 0.87 -1.07 -5.20
N PRO A 196 1.54 -1.34 -6.32
CA PRO A 196 1.35 -2.58 -7.05
C PRO A 196 1.86 -3.77 -6.24
N ILE A 197 1.22 -4.92 -6.42
CA ILE A 197 1.75 -6.18 -5.94
C ILE A 197 2.57 -6.79 -7.07
N SER A 198 3.83 -7.16 -6.77
CA SER A 198 4.67 -7.86 -7.74
C SER A 198 4.03 -9.21 -8.11
N GLU A 199 3.87 -9.46 -9.41
CA GLU A 199 3.32 -10.73 -9.94
C GLU A 199 4.24 -11.92 -9.59
N ASP A 200 5.53 -11.68 -9.41
CA ASP A 200 6.51 -12.69 -8.97
C ASP A 200 6.26 -13.17 -7.53
N ASN A 201 5.54 -12.40 -6.73
CA ASN A 201 5.03 -12.81 -5.44
C ASN A 201 3.67 -13.50 -5.60
N GLU A 202 3.59 -14.57 -6.39
CA GLU A 202 2.40 -15.41 -6.34
C GLU A 202 2.08 -15.72 -4.88
N PRO A 203 0.83 -15.46 -4.42
CA PRO A 203 0.49 -15.82 -3.06
C PRO A 203 0.76 -17.32 -2.94
N PRO A 204 1.45 -17.74 -1.88
CA PRO A 204 1.72 -19.15 -1.65
C PRO A 204 0.42 -19.92 -1.85
N ALA A 205 0.51 -21.05 -2.53
CA ALA A 205 -0.64 -21.91 -2.72
C ALA A 205 -1.39 -22.03 -1.39
N LEU A 206 -2.72 -21.98 -1.42
CA LEU A 206 -3.59 -22.02 -0.22
C LEU A 206 -3.41 -23.34 0.59
N SER A 207 -2.20 -23.85 0.71
CA SER A 207 -1.89 -24.99 1.56
C SER A 207 -1.90 -24.50 3.01
N GLN A 208 -3.04 -24.63 3.68
CA GLN A 208 -3.07 -24.58 5.12
C GLN A 208 -2.29 -25.80 5.61
N ASP A 209 -1.08 -25.60 6.13
CA ASP A 209 -0.42 -26.63 6.92
C ASP A 209 -1.07 -26.66 8.31
N ILE A 210 -2.28 -27.25 8.36
CA ILE A 210 -3.07 -27.42 9.60
C ILE A 210 -2.22 -28.17 10.63
N ASP A 211 -1.38 -29.09 10.17
CA ASP A 211 -0.49 -29.86 11.03
C ASP A 211 0.63 -29.00 11.65
N PHE A 212 0.97 -27.86 11.05
CA PHE A 212 1.95 -26.93 11.65
C PHE A 212 1.48 -26.43 13.01
N LEU A 213 0.23 -25.97 13.13
CA LEU A 213 -0.30 -25.45 14.40
C LEU A 213 -0.39 -26.54 15.45
N ALA A 214 -0.78 -27.76 15.05
CA ALA A 214 -0.81 -28.92 15.94
C ALA A 214 0.60 -29.27 16.44
N ARG A 215 1.58 -29.39 15.55
CA ARG A 215 2.97 -29.72 15.90
C ARG A 215 3.65 -28.64 16.72
N ARG A 216 3.40 -27.36 16.41
CA ARG A 216 4.13 -26.23 17.00
C ARG A 216 3.53 -25.78 18.33
N PHE A 217 2.20 -25.78 18.45
CA PHE A 217 1.48 -25.24 19.59
C PHE A 217 0.63 -26.27 20.33
N GLY A 218 0.51 -27.49 19.83
CA GLY A 218 -0.27 -28.56 20.46
C GLY A 218 -1.79 -28.40 20.29
N PHE A 219 -2.25 -27.58 19.37
CA PHE A 219 -3.68 -27.37 19.12
C PHE A 219 -4.28 -28.53 18.33
N SER A 220 -5.58 -28.81 18.60
CA SER A 220 -6.31 -29.81 17.81
C SER A 220 -6.42 -29.37 16.36
N PRO A 221 -6.21 -30.25 15.38
CA PRO A 221 -6.44 -29.96 13.96
C PRO A 221 -7.88 -29.50 13.65
N ASP A 222 -8.85 -29.95 14.45
CA ASP A 222 -10.26 -29.59 14.29
C ASP A 222 -10.63 -28.24 14.90
N SER A 223 -9.67 -27.57 15.55
CA SER A 223 -9.90 -26.27 16.19
C SER A 223 -9.81 -25.12 15.21
N VAL A 224 -10.58 -24.06 15.44
CA VAL A 224 -10.47 -22.82 14.67
C VAL A 224 -9.44 -21.90 15.31
N SER A 225 -8.40 -21.57 14.57
CA SER A 225 -7.30 -20.72 15.03
C SER A 225 -7.46 -19.29 14.56
N PHE A 226 -7.37 -18.37 15.52
CA PHE A 226 -7.33 -16.93 15.31
C PHE A 226 -5.90 -16.43 15.56
N PHE A 227 -5.37 -15.62 14.66
CA PHE A 227 -4.02 -15.08 14.79
C PHE A 227 -4.05 -13.55 14.84
N VAL A 228 -3.41 -12.98 15.87
CA VAL A 228 -3.21 -11.53 16.04
C VAL A 228 -1.73 -11.23 15.86
N PRO A 229 -1.27 -10.80 14.68
CA PRO A 229 0.08 -10.32 14.49
C PRO A 229 0.29 -8.97 15.18
N GLN A 230 1.55 -8.70 15.55
CA GLN A 230 1.96 -7.45 16.20
C GLN A 230 1.14 -7.13 17.47
N PHE A 231 0.77 -8.17 18.22
CA PHE A 231 -0.08 -8.07 19.42
C PHE A 231 0.55 -7.23 20.53
N ALA A 232 1.87 -7.35 20.75
CA ALA A 232 2.62 -6.60 21.74
C ALA A 232 4.00 -6.22 21.20
N ARG A 233 4.60 -5.16 21.75
CA ARG A 233 5.92 -4.66 21.35
C ARG A 233 6.94 -4.88 22.45
N ASP A 234 8.21 -4.92 22.06
CA ASP A 234 9.31 -4.98 23.02
C ASP A 234 9.32 -3.76 23.97
N GLY A 235 9.59 -4.01 25.24
CA GLY A 235 9.64 -2.98 26.28
C GLY A 235 8.28 -2.56 26.85
N GLN A 236 7.17 -3.15 26.38
CA GLN A 236 5.86 -2.93 26.99
C GLN A 236 5.62 -3.89 28.15
N GLU A 237 5.67 -3.41 29.39
CA GLU A 237 5.33 -4.21 30.58
C GLU A 237 3.81 -4.39 30.77
N GLN A 238 3.02 -3.55 30.16
CA GLN A 238 1.55 -3.55 30.25
C GLN A 238 0.92 -3.79 28.86
N LEU A 239 -0.20 -4.50 28.86
CA LEU A 239 -0.98 -4.70 27.63
C LEU A 239 -1.66 -3.39 27.22
N SER A 240 -1.65 -3.12 25.93
CA SER A 240 -2.39 -2.02 25.33
C SER A 240 -3.91 -2.26 25.40
N PRO A 241 -4.73 -1.21 25.25
CA PRO A 241 -6.19 -1.37 25.16
C PRO A 241 -6.61 -2.34 24.05
N ALA A 242 -5.97 -2.29 22.89
CA ALA A 242 -6.25 -3.21 21.79
C ALA A 242 -5.87 -4.65 22.12
N ALA A 243 -4.75 -4.88 22.81
CA ALA A 243 -4.36 -6.19 23.28
C ALA A 243 -5.36 -6.77 24.30
N ILE A 244 -5.82 -5.94 25.24
CA ILE A 244 -6.88 -6.31 26.19
C ILE A 244 -8.17 -6.66 25.44
N CYS A 245 -8.58 -5.81 24.50
CA CYS A 245 -9.76 -6.04 23.66
C CYS A 245 -9.69 -7.38 22.91
N ALA A 246 -8.53 -7.76 22.36
CA ALA A 246 -8.36 -9.03 21.67
C ALA A 246 -8.53 -10.24 22.61
N LEU A 247 -7.95 -10.20 23.82
CA LEU A 247 -8.07 -11.27 24.80
C LEU A 247 -9.50 -11.40 25.34
N GLU A 248 -10.14 -10.29 25.68
CA GLU A 248 -11.51 -10.26 26.18
C GLU A 248 -12.53 -10.70 25.10
N GLY A 249 -12.35 -10.21 23.85
CA GLY A 249 -13.17 -10.63 22.72
C GLY A 249 -13.04 -12.12 22.45
N PHE A 250 -11.82 -12.66 22.50
CA PHE A 250 -11.59 -14.09 22.37
C PHE A 250 -12.24 -14.89 23.52
N ALA A 251 -12.15 -14.43 24.77
CA ALA A 251 -12.79 -15.09 25.90
C ALA A 251 -14.32 -15.18 25.71
N LEU A 252 -14.94 -14.11 25.21
CA LEU A 252 -16.38 -14.12 24.90
C LEU A 252 -16.69 -15.15 23.81
N ALA A 253 -15.90 -15.24 22.75
CA ALA A 253 -16.08 -16.23 21.68
C ALA A 253 -15.87 -17.67 22.17
N CYS A 254 -14.86 -17.92 23.04
CA CYS A 254 -14.57 -19.24 23.62
C CYS A 254 -15.70 -19.77 24.51
N ASN A 255 -16.40 -18.89 25.23
CA ASN A 255 -17.56 -19.29 26.05
C ASN A 255 -18.67 -19.91 25.20
N GLU A 256 -18.77 -19.52 23.93
CA GLU A 256 -19.73 -20.10 23.01
C GLU A 256 -19.22 -21.35 22.29
N LEU A 257 -17.88 -21.40 22.01
CA LEU A 257 -17.24 -22.46 21.25
C LEU A 257 -15.85 -22.79 21.83
N PRO A 258 -15.72 -23.77 22.70
CA PRO A 258 -14.47 -24.09 23.40
C PRO A 258 -13.35 -24.67 22.50
N GLN A 259 -13.63 -24.92 21.25
CA GLN A 259 -12.65 -25.43 20.26
C GLN A 259 -11.93 -24.30 19.48
N PHE A 260 -11.88 -23.11 20.05
CA PHE A 260 -11.13 -21.99 19.47
C PHE A 260 -9.75 -21.85 20.10
N ASN A 261 -8.78 -21.41 19.31
CA ASN A 261 -7.44 -21.09 19.77
C ASN A 261 -7.01 -19.71 19.29
N LEU A 262 -6.27 -19.01 20.15
CA LEU A 262 -5.74 -17.68 19.90
C LEU A 262 -4.21 -17.73 19.85
N LEU A 263 -3.67 -17.26 18.76
CA LEU A 263 -2.23 -17.14 18.49
C LEU A 263 -1.86 -15.65 18.53
N LEU A 264 -0.90 -15.28 19.35
CA LEU A 264 -0.52 -13.88 19.59
C LEU A 264 0.96 -13.71 19.26
N GLU A 265 1.28 -12.90 18.24
CA GLU A 265 2.65 -12.47 18.01
C GLU A 265 3.05 -11.48 19.09
N ALA A 266 3.92 -11.92 19.99
CA ALA A 266 4.39 -11.10 21.09
C ALA A 266 5.84 -11.44 21.46
N PRO A 267 6.62 -10.45 21.93
CA PRO A 267 7.94 -10.68 22.47
C PRO A 267 7.84 -11.43 23.80
N GLU A 268 8.95 -12.09 24.18
CA GLU A 268 9.03 -12.83 25.44
C GLU A 268 8.78 -11.92 26.67
N SER A 269 9.14 -10.64 26.59
CA SER A 269 8.91 -9.63 27.63
C SER A 269 7.41 -9.45 27.97
N ALA A 270 6.51 -9.63 27.00
CA ALA A 270 5.06 -9.51 27.21
C ALA A 270 4.39 -10.79 27.75
N ARG A 271 5.08 -11.93 27.75
CA ARG A 271 4.54 -13.25 28.14
C ARG A 271 3.84 -13.23 29.50
N ARG A 272 4.46 -12.60 30.49
CA ARG A 272 3.91 -12.54 31.84
C ARG A 272 2.58 -11.83 31.88
N ALA A 273 2.49 -10.65 31.29
CA ALA A 273 1.25 -9.86 31.28
C ALA A 273 0.12 -10.57 30.51
N ILE A 274 0.46 -11.22 29.38
CA ILE A 274 -0.51 -12.02 28.60
C ILE A 274 -1.02 -13.19 29.43
N ASN A 275 -0.14 -13.98 30.07
CA ASN A 275 -0.53 -15.16 30.86
C ASN A 275 -1.38 -14.78 32.07
N GLU A 276 -1.02 -13.70 32.77
CA GLU A 276 -1.81 -13.17 33.89
C GLU A 276 -3.23 -12.75 33.47
N HIS A 277 -3.34 -12.08 32.31
CA HIS A 277 -4.63 -11.65 31.78
C HIS A 277 -5.46 -12.85 31.27
N ALA A 278 -4.86 -13.74 30.48
CA ALA A 278 -5.51 -14.95 29.99
C ALA A 278 -6.00 -15.86 31.14
N SER A 279 -5.23 -15.94 32.22
CA SER A 279 -5.62 -16.70 33.43
C SER A 279 -6.84 -16.10 34.12
N ARG A 280 -6.90 -14.77 34.24
CA ARG A 280 -8.07 -14.07 34.81
C ARG A 280 -9.34 -14.31 33.99
N LEU A 281 -9.18 -14.42 32.67
CA LEU A 281 -10.27 -14.70 31.74
C LEU A 281 -10.60 -16.20 31.59
N GLY A 282 -9.81 -17.10 32.19
CA GLY A 282 -10.01 -18.55 32.10
C GLY A 282 -9.68 -19.16 30.74
N ILE A 283 -8.87 -18.50 29.92
CA ILE A 283 -8.55 -18.91 28.53
C ILE A 283 -7.10 -19.36 28.34
N SER A 284 -6.31 -19.49 29.39
CA SER A 284 -4.87 -19.79 29.30
C SER A 284 -4.53 -21.00 28.41
N GLN A 285 -5.35 -22.03 28.43
CA GLN A 285 -5.16 -23.26 27.65
C GLN A 285 -5.42 -23.09 26.14
N HIS A 286 -6.06 -22.00 25.75
CA HIS A 286 -6.45 -21.68 24.37
C HIS A 286 -5.54 -20.61 23.74
N VAL A 287 -4.57 -20.06 24.48
CA VAL A 287 -3.70 -18.96 24.04
C VAL A 287 -2.28 -19.45 23.87
N ALA A 288 -1.68 -19.20 22.73
CA ALA A 288 -0.28 -19.46 22.48
C ALA A 288 0.45 -18.22 21.95
N LEU A 289 1.73 -18.07 22.36
CA LEU A 289 2.58 -16.99 21.88
C LEU A 289 3.36 -17.46 20.65
N VAL A 290 3.35 -16.61 19.64
CA VAL A 290 4.03 -16.80 18.36
C VAL A 290 5.29 -15.95 18.36
N HIS A 291 6.43 -16.58 18.14
CA HIS A 291 7.69 -15.88 17.97
C HIS A 291 7.78 -15.31 16.54
N GLN A 292 8.47 -14.18 16.36
CA GLN A 292 8.60 -13.49 15.08
C GLN A 292 9.02 -14.39 13.90
N PHE A 293 9.85 -15.40 14.14
CA PHE A 293 10.29 -16.36 13.11
C PHE A 293 9.18 -17.32 12.65
N ASP A 294 8.16 -17.53 13.48
CA ASP A 294 7.02 -18.40 13.18
C ASP A 294 5.84 -17.65 12.55
N VAL A 295 5.90 -16.30 12.50
CA VAL A 295 4.82 -15.44 12.00
C VAL A 295 4.38 -15.78 10.57
N PRO A 296 5.28 -15.94 9.58
CA PRO A 296 4.86 -16.27 8.21
C PRO A 296 4.12 -17.61 8.15
N ALA A 297 4.64 -18.66 8.80
CA ALA A 297 4.01 -19.98 8.83
C ALA A 297 2.69 -19.97 9.61
N THR A 298 2.62 -19.22 10.73
CA THR A 298 1.40 -19.06 11.52
C THR A 298 0.32 -18.33 10.73
N MET A 299 0.66 -17.25 10.06
CA MET A 299 -0.28 -16.50 9.21
C MET A 299 -0.83 -17.40 8.08
N GLN A 300 0.04 -18.22 7.50
CA GLN A 300 -0.35 -19.16 6.45
C GLN A 300 -1.26 -20.28 6.95
N SER A 301 -1.07 -20.75 8.19
CA SER A 301 -1.81 -21.88 8.77
C SER A 301 -3.07 -21.45 9.55
N ALA A 302 -3.12 -20.22 10.06
CA ALA A 302 -4.29 -19.71 10.79
C ALA A 302 -5.55 -19.64 9.90
N HIS A 303 -6.70 -19.87 10.51
CA HIS A 303 -8.01 -19.80 9.86
C HIS A 303 -8.48 -18.35 9.69
N VAL A 304 -8.20 -17.52 10.68
CA VAL A 304 -8.65 -16.12 10.76
C VAL A 304 -7.48 -15.26 11.22
N VAL A 305 -7.25 -14.15 10.56
CA VAL A 305 -6.29 -13.13 11.00
C VAL A 305 -7.06 -11.94 11.55
N ILE A 306 -6.56 -11.38 12.66
CA ILE A 306 -7.17 -10.23 13.31
C ILE A 306 -6.20 -9.06 13.25
N ALA A 307 -6.61 -7.97 12.62
CA ALA A 307 -5.88 -6.72 12.59
C ALA A 307 -6.48 -5.72 13.58
N MET A 308 -5.70 -5.41 14.62
CA MET A 308 -6.13 -4.47 15.66
C MET A 308 -6.03 -3.01 15.18
N GLY A 309 -6.58 -2.07 15.98
CA GLY A 309 -6.67 -0.65 15.63
C GLY A 309 -5.50 0.23 16.08
N GLU A 310 -4.46 -0.34 16.66
CA GLU A 310 -3.32 0.45 17.18
C GLU A 310 -2.53 1.14 16.06
N LEU A 311 -2.23 2.44 16.30
CA LEU A 311 -1.33 3.18 15.43
C LEU A 311 0.13 2.87 15.79
N PRO A 312 1.01 2.70 14.81
CA PRO A 312 2.45 2.66 15.04
C PRO A 312 2.92 3.94 15.74
N ALA A 313 3.94 3.82 16.59
CA ALA A 313 4.57 4.99 17.20
C ALA A 313 5.37 5.82 16.18
N ASP A 314 5.85 5.18 15.12
CA ASP A 314 6.51 5.83 14.00
C ASP A 314 5.47 6.60 13.17
N PRO A 315 5.64 7.93 13.01
CA PRO A 315 4.69 8.76 12.27
C PRO A 315 4.60 8.41 10.78
N VAL A 316 5.67 7.88 10.17
CA VAL A 316 5.65 7.43 8.77
C VAL A 316 4.80 6.17 8.66
N ALA A 317 5.10 5.15 9.46
CA ALA A 317 4.34 3.90 9.47
C ALA A 317 2.86 4.10 9.84
N ALA A 318 2.53 5.15 10.61
CA ALA A 318 1.15 5.49 10.95
C ALA A 318 0.33 5.97 9.74
N ARG A 319 0.99 6.48 8.70
CA ARG A 319 0.34 6.91 7.44
C ARG A 319 0.18 5.77 6.43
N GLU A 320 0.93 4.70 6.58
CA GLU A 320 0.90 3.56 5.65
C GLU A 320 -0.31 2.65 5.90
N PRO A 321 -0.79 1.92 4.88
CA PRO A 321 -1.79 0.87 5.06
C PRO A 321 -1.33 -0.18 6.09
N ASN A 322 -2.28 -0.81 6.76
CA ASN A 322 -1.93 -1.89 7.68
C ASN A 322 -1.43 -3.12 6.89
N GLU A 323 -0.15 -3.42 7.04
CA GLU A 323 0.52 -4.55 6.37
C GLU A 323 -0.14 -5.89 6.70
N THR A 324 -0.61 -6.07 7.93
CA THR A 324 -1.38 -7.26 8.33
C THR A 324 -2.63 -7.44 7.49
N CYS A 325 -3.40 -6.36 7.28
CA CYS A 325 -4.59 -6.40 6.44
C CYS A 325 -4.22 -6.76 5.00
N MET A 326 -3.21 -6.10 4.44
CA MET A 326 -2.74 -6.34 3.08
C MET A 326 -2.29 -7.78 2.86
N LYS A 327 -1.42 -8.30 3.72
CA LYS A 327 -0.91 -9.67 3.64
C LYS A 327 -2.02 -10.71 3.81
N SER A 328 -2.98 -10.46 4.73
CA SER A 328 -4.10 -11.36 4.96
C SER A 328 -5.01 -11.47 3.74
N LEU A 329 -5.38 -10.35 3.15
CA LEU A 329 -6.21 -10.32 1.93
C LEU A 329 -5.48 -10.99 0.76
N TRP A 330 -4.20 -10.67 0.56
CA TRP A 330 -3.40 -11.28 -0.50
C TRP A 330 -3.29 -12.80 -0.38
N GLN A 331 -3.12 -13.30 0.84
CA GLN A 331 -3.08 -14.73 1.12
C GLN A 331 -4.46 -15.40 1.11
N GLY A 332 -5.53 -14.66 0.87
CA GLY A 332 -6.90 -15.19 0.88
C GLY A 332 -7.37 -15.62 2.27
N LYS A 333 -6.82 -15.01 3.34
CA LYS A 333 -7.23 -15.29 4.72
C LYS A 333 -8.50 -14.54 5.08
N THR A 334 -9.32 -15.16 5.91
CA THR A 334 -10.43 -14.45 6.55
C THR A 334 -9.86 -13.37 7.45
N LEU A 335 -10.18 -12.12 7.18
CA LEU A 335 -9.69 -10.96 7.93
C LEU A 335 -10.81 -10.40 8.80
N LEU A 336 -10.57 -10.32 10.11
CA LEU A 336 -11.29 -9.44 11.03
C LEU A 336 -10.43 -8.21 11.28
N ALA A 337 -10.93 -7.01 11.06
CA ALA A 337 -10.13 -5.82 11.28
C ALA A 337 -10.92 -4.76 12.04
N ALA A 338 -10.22 -4.08 12.97
CA ALA A 338 -10.78 -2.92 13.64
C ALA A 338 -11.12 -1.83 12.61
N ASP A 339 -12.28 -1.21 12.78
CA ASP A 339 -12.77 -0.16 11.88
C ASP A 339 -12.05 1.16 12.13
N VAL A 340 -10.82 1.25 11.60
CA VAL A 340 -9.97 2.43 11.65
C VAL A 340 -9.46 2.78 10.25
N PRO A 341 -9.15 4.06 9.96
CA PRO A 341 -8.74 4.50 8.61
C PRO A 341 -7.60 3.67 8.02
N ARG A 342 -6.55 3.39 8.79
CA ARG A 342 -5.39 2.62 8.36
C ARG A 342 -5.73 1.19 7.91
N ASN A 343 -6.67 0.54 8.57
CA ASN A 343 -7.14 -0.79 8.19
C ASN A 343 -8.02 -0.72 6.94
N ARG A 344 -8.84 0.33 6.80
CA ARG A 344 -9.70 0.55 5.63
C ARG A 344 -8.92 0.80 4.34
N ASP A 345 -7.68 1.28 4.42
CA ASP A 345 -6.80 1.42 3.25
C ASP A 345 -6.59 0.10 2.49
N ALA A 346 -6.59 -1.03 3.20
CA ALA A 346 -6.41 -2.34 2.58
C ALA A 346 -7.62 -2.75 1.75
N SER A 347 -8.84 -2.42 2.20
CA SER A 347 -10.09 -2.70 1.51
C SER A 347 -11.16 -1.64 1.85
N PRO A 348 -11.15 -0.46 1.22
CA PRO A 348 -12.07 0.64 1.55
C PRO A 348 -13.55 0.24 1.50
N GLU A 349 -13.90 -0.68 0.59
CA GLU A 349 -15.26 -1.18 0.40
C GLU A 349 -15.60 -2.37 1.31
N GLY A 350 -14.64 -2.85 2.13
CA GLY A 350 -14.82 -4.00 3.01
C GLY A 350 -14.84 -5.36 2.31
N ARG A 351 -14.41 -5.44 1.05
CA ARG A 351 -14.32 -6.72 0.31
C ARG A 351 -13.24 -7.62 0.95
N GLY A 352 -13.64 -8.80 1.39
CA GLY A 352 -12.73 -9.78 2.01
C GLY A 352 -12.41 -9.50 3.48
N CYS A 353 -13.05 -8.52 4.10
CA CYS A 353 -12.85 -8.13 5.49
C CYS A 353 -14.18 -8.03 6.24
N LEU A 354 -14.21 -8.47 7.49
CA LEU A 354 -15.31 -8.22 8.41
C LEU A 354 -14.82 -7.21 9.46
N TRP A 355 -15.41 -6.01 9.45
CA TRP A 355 -15.07 -4.94 10.36
C TRP A 355 -15.65 -5.16 11.76
N PHE A 356 -14.91 -4.79 12.80
CA PHE A 356 -15.40 -4.67 14.15
C PHE A 356 -15.07 -3.29 14.72
N GLU A 357 -15.87 -2.81 15.65
CA GLU A 357 -15.65 -1.53 16.34
C GLU A 357 -14.35 -1.59 17.13
N ALA A 358 -13.46 -0.61 16.91
CA ALA A 358 -12.17 -0.55 17.60
C ALA A 358 -12.38 -0.52 19.12
N ASP A 359 -11.53 -1.24 19.85
CA ASP A 359 -11.54 -1.35 21.31
C ASP A 359 -12.87 -1.85 21.91
N ASN A 360 -13.71 -2.52 21.11
CA ASN A 360 -14.95 -3.16 21.56
C ASN A 360 -14.81 -4.69 21.57
N PRO A 361 -14.52 -5.31 22.74
CA PRO A 361 -14.35 -6.75 22.85
C PRO A 361 -15.64 -7.54 22.59
N ARG A 362 -16.81 -6.94 22.80
CA ARG A 362 -18.09 -7.63 22.53
C ARG A 362 -18.34 -7.78 21.03
N ASP A 363 -18.10 -6.71 20.25
CA ASP A 363 -18.26 -6.80 18.80
C ASP A 363 -17.20 -7.73 18.19
N LEU A 364 -15.93 -7.65 18.64
CA LEU A 364 -14.90 -8.59 18.21
C LEU A 364 -15.27 -10.03 18.53
N GLY A 365 -15.68 -10.34 19.77
CA GLY A 365 -16.09 -11.69 20.20
C GLY A 365 -17.26 -12.23 19.38
N TYR A 366 -18.26 -11.40 19.12
CA TYR A 366 -19.38 -11.76 18.24
C TYR A 366 -18.90 -12.10 16.81
N ARG A 367 -18.01 -11.29 16.22
CA ARG A 367 -17.43 -11.56 14.88
C ARG A 367 -16.60 -12.83 14.86
N MET A 368 -15.80 -13.07 15.90
CA MET A 368 -15.01 -14.30 16.04
C MET A 368 -15.92 -15.53 16.12
N ALA A 369 -16.95 -15.51 16.98
CA ALA A 369 -17.94 -16.59 17.08
C ALA A 369 -18.65 -16.82 15.75
N PHE A 370 -19.04 -15.75 15.06
CA PHE A 370 -19.71 -15.84 13.76
C PHE A 370 -18.84 -16.52 12.70
N VAL A 371 -17.61 -16.03 12.47
CA VAL A 371 -16.72 -16.64 11.47
C VAL A 371 -16.24 -18.02 11.89
N GLY A 372 -16.13 -18.27 13.21
CA GLY A 372 -15.77 -19.57 13.73
C GLY A 372 -16.79 -20.66 13.42
N ARG A 373 -18.08 -20.35 13.48
CA ARG A 373 -19.18 -21.27 13.19
C ARG A 373 -19.44 -21.49 11.70
N ASN A 374 -19.00 -20.57 10.84
CA ASN A 374 -19.38 -20.55 9.44
C ASN A 374 -18.16 -20.77 8.51
N PRO A 375 -17.68 -22.01 8.34
CA PRO A 375 -16.50 -22.31 7.53
C PRO A 375 -16.66 -21.90 6.06
N GLU A 376 -17.83 -22.07 5.48
CA GLU A 376 -18.13 -21.67 4.11
C GLU A 376 -18.04 -20.13 3.95
N PHE A 377 -18.59 -19.39 4.91
CA PHE A 377 -18.49 -17.93 4.93
C PHE A 377 -17.03 -17.49 5.06
N ARG A 378 -16.23 -18.12 5.94
CA ARG A 378 -14.79 -17.85 6.04
C ARG A 378 -14.09 -18.01 4.69
N ALA A 379 -14.29 -19.17 4.05
CA ALA A 379 -13.67 -19.46 2.77
C ALA A 379 -14.07 -18.43 1.68
N ALA A 380 -15.35 -18.11 1.61
CA ALA A 380 -15.87 -17.12 0.66
C ALA A 380 -15.30 -15.71 0.92
N LEU A 381 -15.20 -15.30 2.19
CA LEU A 381 -14.65 -13.99 2.57
C LEU A 381 -13.17 -13.89 2.20
N GLY A 382 -12.36 -14.91 2.52
CA GLY A 382 -10.95 -14.96 2.14
C GLY A 382 -10.72 -14.93 0.62
N ALA A 383 -11.52 -15.71 -0.14
CA ALA A 383 -11.45 -15.71 -1.60
C ALA A 383 -11.81 -14.34 -2.19
N ALA A 384 -12.84 -13.67 -1.65
CA ALA A 384 -13.23 -12.32 -2.07
C ALA A 384 -12.14 -11.30 -1.81
N GLY A 385 -11.43 -11.40 -0.67
CA GLY A 385 -10.30 -10.53 -0.33
C GLY A 385 -9.13 -10.69 -1.30
N ARG A 386 -8.75 -11.94 -1.59
CA ARG A 386 -7.69 -12.23 -2.56
C ARG A 386 -8.01 -11.69 -3.95
N MET A 387 -9.24 -11.93 -4.41
CA MET A 387 -9.69 -11.42 -5.72
C MET A 387 -9.66 -9.89 -5.75
N PHE A 388 -10.13 -9.22 -4.71
CA PHE A 388 -10.11 -7.76 -4.60
C PHE A 388 -8.68 -7.21 -4.72
N ILE A 389 -7.72 -7.77 -4.00
CA ILE A 389 -6.33 -7.34 -4.07
C ILE A 389 -5.77 -7.56 -5.47
N TYR A 390 -6.01 -8.73 -6.06
CA TYR A 390 -5.56 -9.02 -7.41
C TYR A 390 -6.17 -8.06 -8.44
N GLU A 391 -7.45 -7.78 -8.38
CA GLU A 391 -8.13 -6.86 -9.30
C GLU A 391 -7.65 -5.41 -9.18
N THR A 392 -7.32 -4.95 -7.98
CA THR A 392 -7.07 -3.53 -7.71
C THR A 392 -5.60 -3.15 -7.65
N ARG A 393 -4.70 -4.12 -7.46
CA ARG A 393 -3.27 -3.88 -7.24
C ARG A 393 -2.36 -4.62 -8.23
N ASN A 394 -2.91 -5.26 -9.26
CA ASN A 394 -2.06 -5.76 -10.34
C ASN A 394 -1.45 -4.59 -11.13
N SER A 395 -0.34 -4.84 -11.79
CA SER A 395 0.43 -3.83 -12.53
C SER A 395 -0.43 -3.04 -13.53
N SER A 396 -1.37 -3.70 -14.21
CA SER A 396 -2.26 -3.05 -15.19
C SER A 396 -3.27 -2.10 -14.53
N ALA A 397 -3.93 -2.54 -13.43
CA ALA A 397 -4.89 -1.72 -12.70
C ALA A 397 -4.24 -0.48 -12.08
N VAL A 398 -3.05 -0.65 -11.52
CA VAL A 398 -2.25 0.46 -10.97
C VAL A 398 -1.79 1.39 -12.09
N GLY A 399 -1.30 0.85 -13.21
CA GLY A 399 -0.92 1.63 -14.40
C GLY A 399 -2.04 2.51 -14.94
N GLN A 400 -3.29 2.02 -14.94
CA GLN A 400 -4.46 2.82 -15.32
C GLN A 400 -4.70 4.01 -14.40
N LYS A 401 -4.53 3.84 -13.10
CA LYS A 401 -4.66 4.95 -12.12
C LYS A 401 -3.57 6.02 -12.31
N TYR A 402 -2.34 5.61 -12.65
CA TYR A 402 -1.31 6.55 -13.05
C TYR A 402 -1.68 7.31 -14.32
N ASP A 403 -2.26 6.62 -15.32
CA ASP A 403 -2.73 7.28 -16.56
C ASP A 403 -3.79 8.35 -16.29
N GLU A 404 -4.73 8.10 -15.38
CA GLU A 404 -5.73 9.09 -14.95
C GLU A 404 -5.06 10.33 -14.35
N ALA A 405 -4.12 10.16 -13.42
CA ALA A 405 -3.38 11.26 -12.80
C ALA A 405 -2.57 12.06 -13.84
N TYR A 406 -1.95 11.38 -14.80
CA TYR A 406 -1.18 12.03 -15.87
C TYR A 406 -2.05 12.80 -16.86
N ARG A 407 -3.22 12.26 -17.21
CA ARG A 407 -4.21 12.99 -18.05
C ARG A 407 -4.68 14.24 -17.35
N PHE A 408 -4.98 14.17 -16.07
CA PHE A 408 -5.35 15.32 -15.28
C PHE A 408 -4.25 16.36 -15.24
N ALA A 409 -3.01 15.98 -14.91
CA ALA A 409 -1.86 16.88 -14.88
C ALA A 409 -1.63 17.59 -16.23
N ALA A 410 -1.72 16.84 -17.33
CA ALA A 410 -1.56 17.42 -18.67
C ALA A 410 -2.71 18.35 -19.06
N SER A 411 -3.94 18.15 -18.57
CA SER A 411 -5.07 19.05 -18.81
C SER A 411 -4.88 20.40 -18.12
N ARG A 412 -4.35 20.41 -16.90
CA ARG A 412 -4.01 21.64 -16.16
C ARG A 412 -2.92 22.48 -16.85
N LYS A 413 -1.93 21.83 -17.47
CA LYS A 413 -0.90 22.51 -18.27
C LYS A 413 -1.52 23.33 -19.40
N LYS A 414 -2.53 22.79 -20.08
CA LYS A 414 -3.22 23.48 -21.18
C LYS A 414 -4.01 24.71 -20.72
N SER A 415 -4.65 24.65 -19.56
CA SER A 415 -5.48 25.73 -19.02
C SER A 415 -4.66 26.94 -18.55
N ASN A 416 -3.41 26.72 -18.15
CA ASN A 416 -2.52 27.79 -17.67
C ASN A 416 -1.78 28.55 -18.80
N GLY A 417 -2.20 28.39 -20.06
CA GLY A 417 -1.76 29.25 -21.19
C GLY A 417 -0.32 29.06 -21.69
N VAL A 418 0.37 28.03 -21.23
CA VAL A 418 1.70 27.66 -21.78
C VAL A 418 1.48 26.73 -22.96
N GLY A 419 1.66 27.25 -24.19
CA GLY A 419 1.56 26.48 -25.43
C GLY A 419 2.48 25.26 -25.48
N PRO A 420 2.35 24.37 -26.52
CA PRO A 420 3.09 23.11 -26.64
C PRO A 420 4.55 23.34 -27.02
N ASN A 421 5.28 24.12 -26.26
CA ASN A 421 6.71 24.33 -26.46
C ASN A 421 7.47 23.92 -25.22
N MET A 422 8.30 22.88 -25.44
CA MET A 422 9.53 22.54 -24.71
C MET A 422 9.60 23.05 -23.27
N VAL A 423 10.02 22.18 -22.36
CA VAL A 423 10.66 22.61 -21.12
C VAL A 423 11.68 23.71 -21.46
N ARG A 424 11.26 24.97 -21.49
CA ARG A 424 12.17 26.11 -21.53
C ARG A 424 12.70 26.25 -20.13
N LEU A 425 13.88 25.71 -19.94
CA LEU A 425 14.72 25.98 -18.80
C LEU A 425 15.22 27.43 -18.97
N GLU A 426 14.61 28.36 -18.26
CA GLU A 426 15.14 29.71 -18.20
C GLU A 426 16.56 29.65 -17.64
N THR A 427 17.50 29.98 -18.48
CA THR A 427 18.90 30.16 -18.08
C THR A 427 18.93 31.27 -17.03
N ALA A 428 19.26 30.88 -15.79
CA ALA A 428 19.39 31.81 -14.68
C ALA A 428 20.67 32.62 -14.85
N GLU A 429 20.60 33.76 -15.54
CA GLU A 429 21.67 34.77 -15.53
C GLU A 429 21.42 35.89 -14.48
N ASN A 430 20.45 35.80 -13.60
CA ASN A 430 20.20 36.85 -12.61
C ASN A 430 19.94 36.31 -11.23
N TRP A 431 20.94 35.80 -10.52
CA TRP A 431 20.98 35.80 -9.05
C TRP A 431 22.42 35.98 -8.58
N GLY A 432 22.82 37.28 -8.39
CA GLY A 432 24.02 37.67 -7.64
C GLY A 432 23.81 37.51 -6.12
#